data_b6526c99409969c2513e7570c55b5ea5
#
_entry.id   b6526c99409969c2513e7570c55b5ea5
#
_cell.length_a   1.000
_cell.length_b   1.000
_cell.length_c   1.000
_cell.angle_alpha   90.00
_cell.angle_beta   90.00
_cell.angle_gamma   90.00
#
_symmetry.space_group_name_H-M   'P 1'
#
loop_
_entity.id
_entity.type
_entity.pdbx_description
1 polymer ?
#
loop_
_entity_poly.entity_id
_entity_poly.type
_entity_poly.pdbx_seq_one_letter_code
_entity_poly.pdbx_strand_id
1 'polypeptide(L)'
;DVSDLALDTINDLETFFTQQYEDYFGLSPSTIANLEEIQRELRLVEDQVGVRPAILYVVFTPPTITSSELSELERVGSVSSDPSRDRLELVLVTPDGQPDRVLLPDADRETVMATARQFYLFATDRNLVNTTLYRAPARQFYDWIIDPIRDSLDNQAIQHLSFVLDGGLRSLPMAALMDGDRFLIEDFTLGLMPSLSLTDTRYADLANFDILAMGASEFTQNEPLPAVPIELSAIADDPFLNSEFTLSNLQNQRQQDPSGVVHLATHGEFRGGGPDNSYIQLWNERLFLDNLRELNLNDPQVELMVLSACRTALGDANAELGFAGLAVQAGVKSALASLWYVSDVGTLALMTEFYDQIDETVIRAEAVRQAQLAMLRGEIRVDEGMVLTPDRR
;
A
#
# COMPACT_ATOMS: atom_id res chain seq x y z
N ASP A 1 23.28 -2.96 -12.39
CA ASP A 1 22.02 -2.83 -13.14
C ASP A 1 21.10 -3.96 -12.73
N VAL A 2 20.02 -3.63 -11.99
CA VAL A 2 19.09 -4.62 -11.42
C VAL A 2 18.25 -5.32 -12.52
N SER A 3 18.28 -4.79 -13.74
CA SER A 3 17.50 -5.29 -14.88
C SER A 3 17.98 -6.63 -15.46
N ASP A 4 19.13 -7.15 -15.06
CA ASP A 4 19.72 -8.40 -15.59
C ASP A 4 19.65 -9.57 -14.59
N LEU A 5 19.00 -9.40 -13.44
CA LEU A 5 18.81 -10.48 -12.46
C LEU A 5 17.76 -11.48 -12.97
N ALA A 6 18.16 -12.74 -13.14
CA ALA A 6 17.20 -13.83 -13.29
C ALA A 6 16.43 -13.95 -11.95
N LEU A 7 15.11 -13.78 -11.98
CA LEU A 7 14.24 -13.83 -10.79
C LEU A 7 13.78 -15.27 -10.51
N ASP A 8 14.72 -16.22 -10.56
CA ASP A 8 14.42 -17.64 -10.49
C ASP A 8 14.10 -18.14 -9.08
N THR A 9 14.65 -17.49 -8.07
CA THR A 9 14.47 -17.87 -6.67
C THR A 9 13.73 -16.79 -5.87
N ILE A 10 13.19 -17.16 -4.71
CA ILE A 10 12.61 -16.18 -3.77
C ILE A 10 13.65 -15.17 -3.28
N ASN A 11 14.89 -15.63 -3.09
CA ASN A 11 15.98 -14.74 -2.72
C ASN A 11 16.29 -13.67 -3.79
N ASP A 12 16.17 -14.03 -5.07
CA ASP A 12 16.35 -13.08 -6.16
C ASP A 12 15.22 -12.05 -6.20
N LEU A 13 13.97 -12.49 -6.00
CA LEU A 13 12.80 -11.60 -5.88
C LEU A 13 12.95 -10.63 -4.69
N GLU A 14 13.27 -11.15 -3.51
CA GLU A 14 13.49 -10.32 -2.33
C GLU A 14 14.64 -9.32 -2.55
N THR A 15 15.74 -9.76 -3.17
CA THR A 15 16.85 -8.87 -3.54
C THR A 15 16.38 -7.78 -4.49
N PHE A 16 15.69 -8.15 -5.57
CA PHE A 16 15.18 -7.21 -6.57
C PHE A 16 14.28 -6.14 -5.95
N PHE A 17 13.29 -6.55 -5.18
CA PHE A 17 12.35 -5.61 -4.56
C PHE A 17 13.02 -4.76 -3.47
N THR A 18 13.83 -5.34 -2.61
CA THR A 18 14.53 -4.63 -1.51
C THR A 18 15.45 -3.54 -2.06
N GLN A 19 16.27 -3.86 -3.06
CA GLN A 19 17.23 -2.91 -3.64
C GLN A 19 16.55 -1.68 -4.26
N GLN A 20 15.37 -1.83 -4.87
CA GLN A 20 14.64 -0.67 -5.42
C GLN A 20 14.35 0.41 -4.36
N TYR A 21 13.96 -0.01 -3.15
CA TYR A 21 13.69 0.93 -2.04
C TYR A 21 14.98 1.41 -1.39
N GLU A 22 15.99 0.55 -1.25
CA GLU A 22 17.30 0.94 -0.73
C GLU A 22 17.95 2.01 -1.61
N ASP A 23 17.94 1.81 -2.93
CA ASP A 23 18.47 2.77 -3.91
C ASP A 23 17.68 4.08 -3.91
N TYR A 24 16.35 3.99 -3.89
CA TYR A 24 15.48 5.17 -3.93
C TYR A 24 15.63 6.06 -2.69
N PHE A 25 15.70 5.46 -1.51
CA PHE A 25 15.80 6.18 -0.23
C PHE A 25 17.24 6.34 0.29
N GLY A 26 18.23 5.78 -0.39
CA GLY A 26 19.63 5.80 0.06
C GLY A 26 19.84 5.04 1.37
N LEU A 27 19.16 3.88 1.53
CA LEU A 27 19.27 3.07 2.74
C LEU A 27 20.54 2.24 2.77
N SER A 28 20.97 1.83 3.97
CA SER A 28 22.00 0.81 4.11
C SER A 28 21.44 -0.56 3.66
N PRO A 29 22.27 -1.42 3.04
CA PRO A 29 21.84 -2.74 2.60
C PRO A 29 21.26 -3.57 3.76
N SER A 30 20.09 -4.17 3.50
CA SER A 30 19.38 -5.03 4.43
C SER A 30 19.80 -6.50 4.25
N THR A 31 19.54 -7.32 5.27
CA THR A 31 19.67 -8.77 5.13
C THR A 31 18.50 -9.29 4.30
N ILE A 32 18.80 -10.00 3.22
CA ILE A 32 17.78 -10.54 2.33
C ILE A 32 17.20 -11.82 2.90
N ALA A 33 15.89 -11.87 3.07
CA ALA A 33 15.17 -13.02 3.55
C ALA A 33 15.10 -14.12 2.46
N ASN A 34 15.37 -15.36 2.87
CA ASN A 34 15.19 -16.53 2.01
C ASN A 34 13.80 -17.19 2.25
N LEU A 35 13.46 -18.18 1.42
CA LEU A 35 12.15 -18.83 1.50
C LEU A 35 11.85 -19.40 2.90
N GLU A 36 12.83 -20.02 3.55
CA GLU A 36 12.66 -20.65 4.87
C GLU A 36 12.39 -19.61 5.96
N GLU A 37 13.05 -18.46 5.87
CA GLU A 37 12.82 -17.32 6.74
C GLU A 37 11.43 -16.70 6.51
N ILE A 38 11.03 -16.49 5.26
CA ILE A 38 9.70 -15.97 4.92
C ILE A 38 8.62 -16.90 5.47
N GLN A 39 8.70 -18.20 5.22
CA GLN A 39 7.71 -19.16 5.69
C GLN A 39 7.65 -19.24 7.23
N ARG A 40 8.81 -19.10 7.88
CA ARG A 40 8.86 -19.01 9.34
C ARG A 40 8.12 -17.78 9.86
N GLU A 41 8.34 -16.61 9.26
CA GLU A 41 7.65 -15.37 9.64
C GLU A 41 6.14 -15.47 9.40
N LEU A 42 5.71 -16.04 8.26
CA LEU A 42 4.28 -16.25 7.98
C LEU A 42 3.62 -17.15 9.03
N ARG A 43 4.29 -18.26 9.44
CA ARG A 43 3.79 -19.11 10.53
C ARG A 43 3.75 -18.39 11.87
N LEU A 44 4.76 -17.59 12.19
CA LEU A 44 4.77 -16.81 13.44
C LEU A 44 3.61 -15.81 13.48
N VAL A 45 3.30 -15.15 12.38
CA VAL A 45 2.13 -14.26 12.27
C VAL A 45 0.83 -15.07 12.46
N GLU A 46 0.68 -16.21 11.77
CA GLU A 46 -0.49 -17.07 11.92
C GLU A 46 -0.69 -17.51 13.37
N ASP A 47 0.39 -17.95 14.03
CA ASP A 47 0.36 -18.39 15.43
C ASP A 47 -0.02 -17.27 16.41
N GLN A 48 0.38 -16.04 16.12
CA GLN A 48 0.12 -14.88 16.99
C GLN A 48 -1.29 -14.30 16.82
N VAL A 49 -1.78 -14.22 15.60
CA VAL A 49 -3.03 -13.50 15.29
C VAL A 49 -4.18 -14.40 14.84
N GLY A 50 -3.93 -15.70 14.58
CA GLY A 50 -4.94 -16.65 14.10
C GLY A 50 -5.44 -16.39 12.68
N VAL A 51 -4.74 -15.55 11.91
CA VAL A 51 -5.04 -15.21 10.51
C VAL A 51 -3.94 -15.78 9.63
N ARG A 52 -4.30 -16.65 8.68
CA ARG A 52 -3.33 -17.29 7.78
C ARG A 52 -2.92 -16.38 6.65
N PRO A 53 -1.66 -15.90 6.62
CA PRO A 53 -1.17 -14.95 5.63
C PRO A 53 -0.51 -15.64 4.44
N ALA A 54 -0.43 -14.93 3.31
CA ALA A 54 0.45 -15.26 2.19
C ALA A 54 1.07 -13.99 1.58
N ILE A 55 2.22 -14.14 0.94
CA ILE A 55 2.86 -13.09 0.16
C ILE A 55 2.71 -13.43 -1.33
N LEU A 56 2.20 -12.47 -2.09
CA LEU A 56 2.08 -12.55 -3.54
C LEU A 56 3.01 -11.54 -4.20
N TYR A 57 4.08 -12.04 -4.82
CA TYR A 57 4.94 -11.25 -5.69
C TYR A 57 4.30 -11.18 -7.06
N VAL A 58 4.15 -9.97 -7.58
CA VAL A 58 3.63 -9.67 -8.92
C VAL A 58 4.71 -8.92 -9.67
N VAL A 59 5.37 -9.58 -10.59
CA VAL A 59 6.60 -9.09 -11.23
C VAL A 59 6.54 -9.28 -12.75
N PHE A 60 7.23 -8.41 -13.47
CA PHE A 60 7.42 -8.59 -14.90
C PHE A 60 8.76 -9.27 -15.17
N THR A 61 8.71 -10.39 -15.90
CA THR A 61 9.88 -11.15 -16.27
C THR A 61 10.08 -11.16 -17.81
N PRO A 62 11.33 -11.16 -18.29
CA PRO A 62 11.59 -11.28 -19.72
C PRO A 62 10.94 -12.55 -20.29
N PRO A 63 10.41 -12.52 -21.52
CA PRO A 63 9.89 -13.72 -22.15
C PRO A 63 11.00 -14.76 -22.33
N THR A 64 10.71 -16.02 -21.98
CA THR A 64 11.65 -17.12 -22.19
C THR A 64 11.93 -17.26 -23.68
N ILE A 65 13.15 -16.95 -24.10
CA ILE A 65 13.57 -17.07 -25.51
C ILE A 65 13.88 -18.53 -25.78
N THR A 66 13.14 -19.14 -26.70
CA THR A 66 13.43 -20.51 -27.16
C THR A 66 14.74 -20.60 -27.97
N SER A 67 15.38 -21.77 -27.99
CA SER A 67 16.63 -21.97 -28.74
C SER A 67 16.51 -21.69 -30.26
N SER A 68 15.29 -21.77 -30.82
CA SER A 68 15.03 -21.38 -32.21
C SER A 68 14.98 -19.86 -32.40
N GLU A 69 14.45 -19.12 -31.44
CA GLU A 69 14.43 -17.65 -31.44
C GLU A 69 15.82 -17.07 -31.17
N LEU A 70 16.61 -17.69 -30.28
CA LEU A 70 18.01 -17.33 -30.05
C LEU A 70 18.82 -17.41 -31.33
N SER A 71 18.64 -18.47 -32.14
CA SER A 71 19.37 -18.65 -33.42
C SER A 71 18.92 -17.65 -34.49
N GLU A 72 17.73 -17.09 -34.40
CA GLU A 72 17.22 -16.05 -35.28
C GLU A 72 17.69 -14.65 -34.85
N LEU A 73 17.73 -14.39 -33.54
CA LEU A 73 18.24 -13.14 -32.93
C LEU A 73 19.76 -12.99 -33.12
N GLU A 74 20.53 -14.06 -32.98
CA GLU A 74 21.98 -14.08 -33.28
C GLU A 74 22.28 -13.76 -34.77
N ARG A 75 21.35 -14.11 -35.66
CA ARG A 75 21.48 -13.82 -37.09
C ARG A 75 21.21 -12.36 -37.44
N VAL A 76 20.39 -11.68 -36.65
CA VAL A 76 19.98 -10.25 -36.83
C VAL A 76 20.88 -9.27 -36.06
N GLY A 77 21.73 -9.77 -35.16
CA GLY A 77 22.80 -9.00 -34.49
C GLY A 77 22.32 -7.99 -33.47
N SER A 78 21.09 -8.13 -32.96
CA SER A 78 20.56 -7.28 -31.88
C SER A 78 19.73 -8.10 -30.88
N VAL A 79 20.33 -8.41 -29.75
CA VAL A 79 19.61 -8.83 -28.55
C VAL A 79 19.30 -7.54 -27.78
N SER A 80 18.30 -6.80 -28.21
CA SER A 80 17.68 -5.77 -27.37
C SER A 80 16.47 -6.40 -26.69
N SER A 81 16.56 -6.68 -25.42
CA SER A 81 15.38 -6.99 -24.62
C SER A 81 14.49 -5.73 -24.61
N ASP A 82 13.36 -5.81 -25.27
CA ASP A 82 12.33 -4.76 -25.21
C ASP A 82 11.49 -5.00 -23.95
N PRO A 83 11.65 -4.17 -22.89
CA PRO A 83 10.93 -4.38 -21.62
C PRO A 83 9.40 -4.33 -21.76
N SER A 84 8.88 -3.74 -22.87
CA SER A 84 7.43 -3.73 -23.12
C SER A 84 6.86 -5.13 -23.33
N ARG A 85 7.71 -6.09 -23.71
CA ARG A 85 7.35 -7.49 -23.99
C ARG A 85 7.49 -8.41 -22.80
N ASP A 86 7.98 -7.92 -21.67
CA ASP A 86 8.02 -8.69 -20.42
C ASP A 86 6.63 -9.20 -20.08
N ARG A 87 6.56 -10.36 -19.45
CA ARG A 87 5.31 -11.02 -19.08
C ARG A 87 5.08 -10.90 -17.58
N LEU A 88 3.82 -10.79 -17.20
CA LEU A 88 3.44 -10.82 -15.81
C LEU A 88 3.66 -12.23 -15.25
N GLU A 89 4.35 -12.31 -14.14
CA GLU A 89 4.58 -13.53 -13.38
C GLU A 89 4.10 -13.34 -11.93
N LEU A 90 3.41 -14.35 -11.42
CA LEU A 90 2.94 -14.43 -10.06
C LEU A 90 3.78 -15.44 -9.30
N VAL A 91 4.21 -15.09 -8.08
CA VAL A 91 4.88 -16.02 -7.18
C VAL A 91 4.20 -15.94 -5.81
N LEU A 92 3.40 -16.95 -5.48
CA LEU A 92 2.69 -17.05 -4.21
C LEU A 92 3.54 -17.84 -3.21
N VAL A 93 3.85 -17.22 -2.08
CA VAL A 93 4.52 -17.84 -0.94
C VAL A 93 3.53 -17.94 0.22
N THR A 94 3.30 -19.15 0.68
CA THR A 94 2.41 -19.50 1.80
C THR A 94 3.23 -20.03 2.97
N PRO A 95 2.67 -20.12 4.19
CA PRO A 95 3.39 -20.64 5.36
C PRO A 95 4.04 -22.00 5.15
N ASP A 96 3.44 -22.84 4.29
CA ASP A 96 3.86 -24.21 4.05
C ASP A 96 3.93 -24.53 2.56
N GLY A 97 4.73 -25.53 2.18
CA GLY A 97 4.83 -26.02 0.81
C GLY A 97 5.87 -25.29 -0.04
N GLN A 98 5.85 -25.55 -1.33
CA GLN A 98 6.68 -24.84 -2.31
C GLN A 98 5.93 -23.62 -2.83
N PRO A 99 6.63 -22.53 -3.21
CA PRO A 99 5.99 -21.40 -3.86
C PRO A 99 5.29 -21.79 -5.16
N ASP A 100 4.08 -21.28 -5.37
CA ASP A 100 3.39 -21.43 -6.64
C ASP A 100 3.84 -20.31 -7.57
N ARG A 101 4.32 -20.70 -8.78
CA ARG A 101 4.76 -19.76 -9.82
C ARG A 101 3.87 -19.90 -11.04
N VAL A 102 3.32 -18.78 -11.49
CA VAL A 102 2.42 -18.72 -12.66
C VAL A 102 2.89 -17.62 -13.60
N LEU A 103 3.45 -17.98 -14.74
CA LEU A 103 3.74 -17.05 -15.82
C LEU A 103 2.49 -16.85 -16.68
N LEU A 104 2.14 -15.62 -16.97
CA LEU A 104 0.98 -15.23 -17.76
C LEU A 104 1.41 -14.80 -19.17
N PRO A 105 1.39 -15.70 -20.16
CA PRO A 105 1.95 -15.43 -21.49
C PRO A 105 1.20 -14.33 -22.24
N ASP A 106 -0.08 -14.14 -21.96
CA ASP A 106 -0.95 -13.15 -22.62
C ASP A 106 -1.01 -11.79 -21.89
N ALA A 107 -0.31 -11.64 -20.74
CA ALA A 107 -0.25 -10.42 -19.96
C ALA A 107 1.12 -9.74 -20.14
N ASP A 108 1.37 -9.14 -21.30
CA ASP A 108 2.58 -8.37 -21.51
C ASP A 108 2.54 -7.01 -20.79
N ARG A 109 3.72 -6.48 -20.46
CA ARG A 109 3.87 -5.24 -19.70
C ARG A 109 3.10 -4.07 -20.34
N GLU A 110 3.12 -3.94 -21.67
CA GLU A 110 2.44 -2.85 -22.37
C GLU A 110 0.92 -2.93 -22.14
N THR A 111 0.33 -4.11 -22.32
CA THR A 111 -1.11 -4.37 -22.12
C THR A 111 -1.51 -4.20 -20.66
N VAL A 112 -0.73 -4.73 -19.73
CA VAL A 112 -1.00 -4.61 -18.28
C VAL A 112 -0.94 -3.15 -17.85
N MET A 113 0.08 -2.40 -18.26
CA MET A 113 0.24 -0.99 -17.92
C MET A 113 -0.82 -0.09 -18.57
N ALA A 114 -1.29 -0.44 -19.77
CA ALA A 114 -2.41 0.26 -20.41
C ALA A 114 -3.72 0.06 -19.62
N THR A 115 -3.97 -1.18 -19.18
CA THR A 115 -5.13 -1.54 -18.36
C THR A 115 -5.06 -0.86 -16.96
N ALA A 116 -3.88 -0.79 -16.35
CA ALA A 116 -3.65 -0.09 -15.09
C ALA A 116 -4.02 1.39 -15.18
N ARG A 117 -3.56 2.06 -16.24
CA ARG A 117 -3.93 3.47 -16.48
C ARG A 117 -5.44 3.67 -16.67
N GLN A 118 -6.11 2.74 -17.36
CA GLN A 118 -7.58 2.78 -17.52
C GLN A 118 -8.29 2.58 -16.18
N PHE A 119 -7.87 1.58 -15.41
CA PHE A 119 -8.45 1.30 -14.10
C PHE A 119 -8.36 2.51 -13.20
N TYR A 120 -7.17 3.09 -13.13
CA TYR A 120 -6.94 4.28 -12.36
C TYR A 120 -7.84 5.45 -12.81
N LEU A 121 -7.82 5.78 -14.10
CA LEU A 121 -8.63 6.88 -14.65
C LEU A 121 -10.12 6.70 -14.29
N PHE A 122 -10.66 5.49 -14.46
CA PHE A 122 -12.07 5.23 -14.21
C PHE A 122 -12.44 5.22 -12.72
N ALA A 123 -11.50 4.89 -11.85
CA ALA A 123 -11.70 4.87 -10.41
C ALA A 123 -11.57 6.28 -9.76
N THR A 124 -10.80 7.20 -10.38
CA THR A 124 -10.41 8.45 -9.72
C THR A 124 -10.95 9.72 -10.38
N ASP A 125 -11.38 9.68 -11.65
CA ASP A 125 -11.95 10.85 -12.32
C ASP A 125 -13.35 11.15 -11.75
N ARG A 126 -13.49 12.35 -11.17
CA ARG A 126 -14.75 12.83 -10.57
C ARG A 126 -15.96 12.79 -11.52
N ASN A 127 -15.73 12.88 -12.83
CA ASN A 127 -16.80 12.77 -13.82
C ASN A 127 -17.22 11.32 -14.10
N LEU A 128 -16.38 10.34 -13.73
CA LEU A 128 -16.57 8.93 -13.98
C LEU A 128 -16.90 8.12 -12.72
N VAL A 129 -16.79 8.69 -11.54
CA VAL A 129 -17.02 8.02 -10.25
C VAL A 129 -18.40 7.35 -10.13
N ASN A 130 -19.41 7.92 -10.77
CA ASN A 130 -20.77 7.35 -10.79
C ASN A 130 -21.02 6.37 -11.96
N THR A 131 -19.98 5.97 -12.68
CA THR A 131 -20.07 5.01 -13.78
C THR A 131 -19.61 3.63 -13.33
N THR A 132 -19.83 2.63 -14.18
CA THR A 132 -19.32 1.26 -13.97
C THR A 132 -18.11 0.94 -14.83
N LEU A 133 -17.47 1.94 -15.43
CA LEU A 133 -16.35 1.76 -16.36
C LEU A 133 -15.14 1.08 -15.71
N TYR A 134 -14.91 1.32 -14.41
CA TYR A 134 -13.82 0.70 -13.65
C TYR A 134 -13.95 -0.84 -13.55
N ARG A 135 -15.16 -1.40 -13.71
CA ARG A 135 -15.39 -2.84 -13.53
C ARG A 135 -14.67 -3.70 -14.55
N ALA A 136 -14.56 -3.24 -15.80
CA ALA A 136 -13.86 -4.01 -16.82
C ALA A 136 -12.38 -4.21 -16.52
N PRO A 137 -11.57 -3.15 -16.28
CA PRO A 137 -10.18 -3.33 -15.88
C PRO A 137 -10.03 -3.98 -14.50
N ALA A 138 -10.96 -3.78 -13.55
CA ALA A 138 -10.93 -4.44 -12.24
C ALA A 138 -11.06 -5.96 -12.35
N ARG A 139 -11.96 -6.46 -13.23
CA ARG A 139 -12.10 -7.89 -13.54
C ARG A 139 -10.88 -8.43 -14.27
N GLN A 140 -10.35 -7.68 -15.23
CA GLN A 140 -9.17 -8.09 -15.97
C GLN A 140 -7.96 -8.27 -15.05
N PHE A 141 -7.79 -7.38 -14.05
CA PHE A 141 -6.75 -7.55 -13.04
C PHE A 141 -7.01 -8.72 -12.10
N TYR A 142 -8.27 -8.99 -11.75
CA TYR A 142 -8.62 -10.19 -10.99
C TYR A 142 -8.24 -11.46 -11.78
N ASP A 143 -8.62 -11.53 -13.05
CA ASP A 143 -8.30 -12.66 -13.96
C ASP A 143 -6.79 -12.86 -14.13
N TRP A 144 -6.00 -11.80 -14.06
CA TRP A 144 -4.54 -11.92 -14.16
C TRP A 144 -3.86 -12.24 -12.82
N ILE A 145 -4.31 -11.65 -11.72
CA ILE A 145 -3.55 -11.66 -10.45
C ILE A 145 -4.09 -12.69 -9.46
N ILE A 146 -5.42 -12.89 -9.42
CA ILE A 146 -6.04 -13.73 -8.38
C ILE A 146 -6.53 -15.08 -8.93
N ASP A 147 -7.25 -15.07 -10.05
CA ASP A 147 -7.82 -16.30 -10.62
C ASP A 147 -6.78 -17.42 -10.83
N PRO A 148 -5.55 -17.15 -11.36
CA PRO A 148 -4.56 -18.18 -11.57
C PRO A 148 -4.05 -18.87 -10.31
N ILE A 149 -4.22 -18.26 -9.14
CA ILE A 149 -3.76 -18.78 -7.83
C ILE A 149 -4.93 -19.06 -6.88
N ARG A 150 -6.17 -18.86 -7.33
CA ARG A 150 -7.36 -18.96 -6.48
C ARG A 150 -7.47 -20.31 -5.78
N ASP A 151 -7.24 -21.39 -6.52
CA ASP A 151 -7.30 -22.76 -5.96
C ASP A 151 -6.26 -22.95 -4.84
N SER A 152 -5.06 -22.37 -4.98
CA SER A 152 -4.02 -22.44 -3.95
C SER A 152 -4.42 -21.63 -2.70
N LEU A 153 -5.01 -20.47 -2.87
CA LEU A 153 -5.50 -19.64 -1.77
C LEU A 153 -6.60 -20.37 -0.99
N ASP A 154 -7.56 -20.96 -1.68
CA ASP A 154 -8.70 -21.67 -1.07
C ASP A 154 -8.25 -22.98 -0.39
N ASN A 155 -7.41 -23.78 -1.05
CA ASN A 155 -6.91 -25.05 -0.51
C ASN A 155 -6.06 -24.87 0.74
N GLN A 156 -5.36 -23.73 0.86
CA GLN A 156 -4.54 -23.41 2.02
C GLN A 156 -5.25 -22.51 3.03
N ALA A 157 -6.53 -22.21 2.81
CA ALA A 157 -7.35 -21.35 3.68
C ALA A 157 -6.69 -19.99 3.98
N ILE A 158 -6.08 -19.36 2.97
CA ILE A 158 -5.46 -18.03 3.10
C ILE A 158 -6.54 -17.00 3.39
N GLN A 159 -6.29 -16.11 4.35
CA GLN A 159 -7.19 -15.06 4.79
C GLN A 159 -6.62 -13.66 4.58
N HIS A 160 -5.28 -13.54 4.53
CA HIS A 160 -4.57 -12.30 4.31
C HIS A 160 -3.61 -12.39 3.14
N LEU A 161 -3.63 -11.41 2.23
CA LEU A 161 -2.70 -11.28 1.11
C LEU A 161 -1.85 -10.03 1.27
N SER A 162 -0.55 -10.21 1.42
CA SER A 162 0.45 -9.16 1.29
C SER A 162 0.99 -9.14 -0.13
N PHE A 163 0.79 -8.04 -0.85
CA PHE A 163 1.27 -7.88 -2.22
C PHE A 163 2.64 -7.22 -2.24
N VAL A 164 3.56 -7.80 -3.00
CA VAL A 164 4.85 -7.21 -3.39
C VAL A 164 4.79 -6.94 -4.89
N LEU A 165 4.69 -5.67 -5.28
CA LEU A 165 4.32 -5.27 -6.64
C LEU A 165 5.46 -4.59 -7.38
N ASP A 166 5.64 -4.97 -8.66
CA ASP A 166 6.57 -4.30 -9.57
C ASP A 166 6.13 -2.86 -9.88
N GLY A 167 7.07 -2.06 -10.41
CA GLY A 167 6.83 -0.67 -10.78
C GLY A 167 5.67 -0.50 -11.76
N GLY A 168 4.82 0.48 -11.48
CA GLY A 168 3.58 0.75 -12.22
C GLY A 168 2.36 -0.02 -11.73
N LEU A 169 2.53 -0.97 -10.79
CA LEU A 169 1.42 -1.72 -10.18
C LEU A 169 1.18 -1.34 -8.71
N ARG A 170 2.12 -0.66 -8.05
CA ARG A 170 2.07 -0.32 -6.62
C ARG A 170 0.92 0.62 -6.26
N SER A 171 0.41 1.35 -7.23
CA SER A 171 -0.73 2.24 -7.08
C SER A 171 -2.09 1.63 -7.50
N LEU A 172 -2.12 0.33 -7.86
CA LEU A 172 -3.36 -0.35 -8.15
C LEU A 172 -4.20 -0.53 -6.87
N PRO A 173 -5.52 -0.24 -6.94
CA PRO A 173 -6.41 -0.47 -5.81
C PRO A 173 -6.77 -1.96 -5.70
N MET A 174 -5.87 -2.77 -5.11
CA MET A 174 -6.05 -4.23 -5.00
C MET A 174 -7.37 -4.61 -4.34
N ALA A 175 -7.85 -3.83 -3.39
CA ALA A 175 -9.15 -4.02 -2.74
C ALA A 175 -10.34 -3.99 -3.71
N ALA A 176 -10.20 -3.27 -4.83
CA ALA A 176 -11.24 -3.08 -5.83
C ALA A 176 -11.14 -4.01 -7.04
N LEU A 177 -10.26 -5.01 -7.04
CA LEU A 177 -10.27 -6.09 -8.03
C LEU A 177 -11.59 -6.87 -7.93
N MET A 178 -12.13 -7.37 -9.03
CA MET A 178 -13.50 -7.92 -9.04
C MET A 178 -13.56 -9.34 -9.60
N ASP A 179 -14.14 -10.25 -8.81
CA ASP A 179 -14.70 -11.51 -9.28
C ASP A 179 -16.20 -11.32 -9.56
N GLY A 180 -16.57 -11.28 -10.83
CA GLY A 180 -17.94 -10.96 -11.19
C GLY A 180 -18.39 -9.60 -10.65
N ASP A 181 -19.26 -9.59 -9.65
CA ASP A 181 -19.77 -8.37 -8.98
C ASP A 181 -19.20 -8.19 -7.55
N ARG A 182 -18.35 -9.09 -7.08
CA ARG A 182 -17.72 -9.03 -5.76
C ARG A 182 -16.33 -8.42 -5.84
N PHE A 183 -16.00 -7.61 -4.85
CA PHE A 183 -14.66 -7.05 -4.71
C PHE A 183 -13.73 -8.00 -3.93
N LEU A 184 -12.44 -7.97 -4.24
CA LEU A 184 -11.43 -8.80 -3.55
C LEU A 184 -11.42 -8.58 -2.04
N ILE A 185 -11.66 -7.33 -1.60
CA ILE A 185 -11.75 -6.98 -0.18
C ILE A 185 -12.88 -7.71 0.57
N GLU A 186 -13.88 -8.25 -0.14
CA GLU A 186 -14.94 -9.04 0.47
C GLU A 186 -14.46 -10.42 0.91
N ASP A 187 -13.40 -10.95 0.27
CA ASP A 187 -12.85 -12.29 0.54
C ASP A 187 -11.61 -12.25 1.44
N PHE A 188 -10.72 -11.27 1.26
CA PHE A 188 -9.42 -11.23 1.91
C PHE A 188 -9.16 -9.91 2.63
N THR A 189 -8.36 -9.97 3.69
CA THR A 189 -7.64 -8.79 4.16
C THR A 189 -6.42 -8.56 3.28
N LEU A 190 -6.06 -7.29 3.01
CA LEU A 190 -5.04 -6.95 2.04
C LEU A 190 -4.01 -6.00 2.61
N GLY A 191 -2.76 -6.15 2.17
CA GLY A 191 -1.67 -5.25 2.48
C GLY A 191 -0.72 -5.07 1.30
N LEU A 192 -0.01 -3.94 1.25
CA LEU A 192 1.14 -3.74 0.38
C LEU A 192 2.41 -3.87 1.20
N MET A 193 3.40 -4.54 0.67
CA MET A 193 4.70 -4.77 1.29
C MET A 193 5.80 -4.38 0.30
N PRO A 194 6.82 -3.62 0.69
CA PRO A 194 7.95 -3.34 -0.19
C PRO A 194 8.74 -4.62 -0.51
N SER A 195 9.08 -5.38 0.51
CA SER A 195 9.62 -6.74 0.56
C SER A 195 9.53 -7.23 2.01
N LEU A 196 9.64 -8.52 2.25
CA LEU A 196 9.71 -9.00 3.63
C LEU A 196 10.99 -8.53 4.32
N SER A 197 12.09 -8.47 3.59
CA SER A 197 13.40 -8.02 4.09
C SER A 197 13.39 -6.59 4.67
N LEU A 198 12.43 -5.75 4.25
CA LEU A 198 12.23 -4.38 4.72
C LEU A 198 11.06 -4.23 5.70
N THR A 199 10.38 -5.31 6.05
CA THR A 199 9.13 -5.27 6.83
C THR A 199 9.31 -5.87 8.21
N ASP A 200 8.90 -5.15 9.25
CA ASP A 200 8.82 -5.67 10.62
C ASP A 200 7.47 -6.36 10.83
N THR A 201 7.48 -7.69 10.89
CA THR A 201 6.29 -8.53 11.04
C THR A 201 5.88 -8.79 12.49
N ARG A 202 6.64 -8.29 13.48
CA ARG A 202 6.33 -8.50 14.89
C ARG A 202 4.97 -7.88 15.23
N TYR A 203 4.09 -8.70 15.77
CA TYR A 203 2.75 -8.27 16.15
C TYR A 203 2.78 -7.28 17.33
N ALA A 204 1.91 -6.28 17.27
CA ALA A 204 1.57 -5.40 18.38
C ALA A 204 0.08 -5.08 18.34
N ASP A 205 -0.57 -5.24 19.50
CA ASP A 205 -1.99 -4.90 19.67
C ASP A 205 -2.13 -3.36 19.78
N LEU A 206 -2.83 -2.75 18.83
CA LEU A 206 -2.99 -1.29 18.78
C LEU A 206 -4.03 -0.73 19.75
N ALA A 207 -4.96 -1.55 20.26
CA ALA A 207 -6.00 -1.11 21.21
C ALA A 207 -5.43 -0.48 22.50
N ASN A 208 -4.16 -0.73 22.80
CA ASN A 208 -3.50 -0.24 24.01
C ASN A 208 -2.53 0.94 23.76
N PHE A 209 -2.49 1.50 22.55
CA PHE A 209 -1.59 2.60 22.22
C PHE A 209 -2.32 3.94 22.18
N ASP A 210 -1.69 4.95 22.76
CA ASP A 210 -2.11 6.33 22.61
C ASP A 210 -1.94 6.80 21.16
N ILE A 211 -2.83 7.70 20.73
CA ILE A 211 -2.86 8.27 19.39
C ILE A 211 -2.37 9.71 19.45
N LEU A 212 -1.25 10.00 18.80
CA LEU A 212 -0.86 11.38 18.52
C LEU A 212 -1.56 11.84 17.24
N ALA A 213 -2.63 12.62 17.40
CA ALA A 213 -3.44 13.14 16.30
C ALA A 213 -3.07 14.60 16.02
N MET A 214 -2.59 14.89 14.80
CA MET A 214 -2.21 16.22 14.37
C MET A 214 -2.74 16.50 12.96
N GLY A 215 -3.11 17.76 12.66
CA GLY A 215 -3.56 18.10 11.32
C GLY A 215 -3.82 19.58 11.09
N ALA A 216 -4.13 19.91 9.85
CA ALA A 216 -4.49 21.28 9.46
C ALA A 216 -5.74 21.29 8.58
N SER A 217 -6.67 22.18 8.90
CA SER A 217 -7.86 22.45 8.09
C SER A 217 -7.72 23.68 7.20
N GLU A 218 -6.76 24.55 7.50
CA GLU A 218 -6.53 25.82 6.81
C GLU A 218 -5.10 25.89 6.28
N PHE A 219 -4.93 26.30 5.04
CA PHE A 219 -3.65 26.42 4.36
C PHE A 219 -3.57 27.73 3.57
N THR A 220 -2.36 28.26 3.40
CA THR A 220 -2.13 29.47 2.58
C THR A 220 -2.06 29.18 1.09
N GLN A 221 -1.71 27.96 0.69
CA GLN A 221 -1.46 27.58 -0.72
C GLN A 221 -2.24 26.35 -1.19
N ASN A 222 -2.80 25.56 -0.25
CA ASN A 222 -3.54 24.36 -0.56
C ASN A 222 -5.04 24.59 -0.31
N GLU A 223 -5.87 23.71 -0.85
CA GLU A 223 -7.32 23.69 -0.57
C GLU A 223 -7.58 23.42 0.91
N PRO A 224 -8.59 24.03 1.53
CA PRO A 224 -8.94 23.75 2.92
C PRO A 224 -9.48 22.32 3.09
N LEU A 225 -9.27 21.75 4.28
CA LEU A 225 -9.78 20.43 4.71
C LEU A 225 -10.72 20.60 5.90
N PRO A 226 -11.97 21.04 5.68
CA PRO A 226 -12.90 21.38 6.76
C PRO A 226 -13.34 20.20 7.64
N ALA A 227 -13.19 18.94 7.20
CA ALA A 227 -13.51 17.77 7.99
C ALA A 227 -12.39 17.39 9.00
N VAL A 228 -11.16 17.86 8.83
CA VAL A 228 -10.01 17.51 9.68
C VAL A 228 -10.26 17.78 11.18
N PRO A 229 -10.83 18.92 11.64
CA PRO A 229 -11.09 19.13 13.04
C PRO A 229 -12.07 18.09 13.64
N ILE A 230 -13.05 17.65 12.85
CA ILE A 230 -14.03 16.64 13.25
C ILE A 230 -13.37 15.27 13.31
N GLU A 231 -12.58 14.93 12.28
CA GLU A 231 -11.83 13.68 12.20
C GLU A 231 -10.91 13.49 13.39
N LEU A 232 -10.07 14.50 13.68
CA LEU A 232 -9.13 14.42 14.80
C LEU A 232 -9.82 14.35 16.16
N SER A 233 -10.91 15.11 16.36
CA SER A 233 -11.69 15.06 17.61
C SER A 233 -12.47 13.75 17.80
N ALA A 234 -12.70 12.99 16.73
CA ALA A 234 -13.33 11.68 16.81
C ALA A 234 -12.36 10.56 17.24
N ILE A 235 -11.06 10.79 17.09
CA ILE A 235 -10.03 9.75 17.30
C ILE A 235 -9.08 10.04 18.47
N ALA A 236 -9.04 11.29 18.98
CA ALA A 236 -8.18 11.68 20.08
C ALA A 236 -8.86 12.78 20.93
N ASP A 237 -8.61 12.75 22.23
CA ASP A 237 -9.18 13.73 23.17
C ASP A 237 -8.57 15.13 23.01
N ASP A 238 -7.25 15.22 22.80
CA ASP A 238 -6.49 16.47 22.70
C ASP A 238 -5.67 16.54 21.38
N PRO A 239 -6.33 16.71 20.22
CA PRO A 239 -5.63 16.79 18.95
C PRO A 239 -4.96 18.15 18.73
N PHE A 240 -3.84 18.17 18.01
CA PHE A 240 -3.12 19.39 17.65
C PHE A 240 -3.52 19.88 16.26
N LEU A 241 -4.11 21.08 16.20
CA LEU A 241 -4.71 21.65 15.00
C LEU A 241 -3.98 22.90 14.48
N ASN A 242 -3.93 23.05 13.17
CA ASN A 242 -3.45 24.26 12.47
C ASN A 242 -2.09 24.74 13.01
N SER A 243 -2.04 25.86 13.72
CA SER A 243 -0.79 26.46 14.22
C SER A 243 0.01 25.58 15.18
N GLU A 244 -0.59 24.53 15.71
CA GLU A 244 0.06 23.54 16.55
C GLU A 244 0.60 22.35 15.75
N PHE A 245 0.18 22.20 14.50
CA PHE A 245 0.68 21.16 13.60
C PHE A 245 1.98 21.61 12.90
N THR A 246 3.05 21.60 13.65
CA THR A 246 4.41 21.97 13.20
C THR A 246 5.39 20.82 13.44
N LEU A 247 6.51 20.82 12.69
CA LEU A 247 7.56 19.81 12.86
C LEU A 247 8.11 19.80 14.29
N SER A 248 8.36 20.99 14.84
CA SER A 248 8.88 21.10 16.21
C SER A 248 7.89 20.57 17.26
N ASN A 249 6.60 20.81 17.09
CA ASN A 249 5.60 20.26 18.01
C ASN A 249 5.47 18.75 17.87
N LEU A 250 5.45 18.21 16.66
CA LEU A 250 5.44 16.77 16.43
C LEU A 250 6.64 16.08 17.11
N GLN A 251 7.84 16.62 16.95
CA GLN A 251 9.05 16.12 17.61
C GLN A 251 8.95 16.23 19.16
N ASN A 252 8.44 17.35 19.68
CA ASN A 252 8.27 17.55 21.11
C ASN A 252 7.26 16.58 21.73
N GLN A 253 6.11 16.38 21.08
CA GLN A 253 5.09 15.44 21.57
C GLN A 253 5.65 14.01 21.59
N ARG A 254 6.34 13.60 20.54
CA ARG A 254 6.99 12.30 20.49
C ARG A 254 8.06 12.08 21.59
N GLN A 255 8.73 13.14 22.05
CA GLN A 255 9.71 13.06 23.13
C GLN A 255 9.06 13.02 24.51
N GLN A 256 7.94 13.72 24.68
CA GLN A 256 7.26 13.84 25.99
C GLN A 256 6.32 12.67 26.26
N ASP A 257 5.58 12.24 25.26
CA ASP A 257 4.59 11.17 25.34
C ASP A 257 4.64 10.32 24.07
N PRO A 258 5.46 9.25 24.05
CA PRO A 258 5.65 8.43 22.86
C PRO A 258 4.40 7.61 22.54
N SER A 259 3.58 8.07 21.63
CA SER A 259 2.40 7.36 21.15
C SER A 259 2.77 6.26 20.15
N GLY A 260 2.08 5.12 20.20
CA GLY A 260 2.28 4.02 19.26
C GLY A 260 1.60 4.24 17.91
N VAL A 261 0.64 5.18 17.85
CA VAL A 261 -0.04 5.58 16.62
C VAL A 261 0.19 7.08 16.38
N VAL A 262 0.59 7.43 15.15
CA VAL A 262 0.72 8.82 14.69
C VAL A 262 -0.25 9.04 13.54
N HIS A 263 -1.26 9.89 13.74
CA HIS A 263 -2.26 10.24 12.74
C HIS A 263 -2.06 11.68 12.27
N LEU A 264 -1.78 11.86 10.98
CA LEU A 264 -1.57 13.15 10.34
C LEU A 264 -2.67 13.42 9.31
N ALA A 265 -3.62 14.30 9.68
CA ALA A 265 -4.72 14.71 8.81
C ALA A 265 -4.33 15.98 8.04
N THR A 266 -3.82 15.80 6.82
CA THR A 266 -3.29 16.89 6.01
C THR A 266 -3.06 16.46 4.55
N HIS A 267 -2.68 17.41 3.70
CA HIS A 267 -2.22 17.10 2.35
C HIS A 267 -0.87 16.40 2.35
N GLY A 268 -0.74 15.36 1.53
CA GLY A 268 0.54 14.73 1.18
C GLY A 268 0.65 14.65 -0.34
N GLU A 269 1.85 14.80 -0.87
CA GLU A 269 2.08 14.72 -2.31
C GLU A 269 3.31 13.87 -2.60
N PHE A 270 3.09 12.75 -3.31
CA PHE A 270 4.13 11.84 -3.80
C PHE A 270 4.35 12.11 -5.28
N ARG A 271 5.57 12.50 -5.64
CA ARG A 271 5.95 12.96 -6.98
C ARG A 271 7.07 12.12 -7.55
N GLY A 272 7.19 12.15 -8.87
CA GLY A 272 8.34 11.59 -9.58
C GLY A 272 9.66 12.27 -9.21
N GLY A 273 10.76 11.54 -9.37
CA GLY A 273 12.10 11.96 -8.99
C GLY A 273 12.53 11.38 -7.63
N GLY A 274 13.36 12.09 -6.88
CA GLY A 274 13.85 11.64 -5.58
C GLY A 274 12.87 11.87 -4.43
N PRO A 275 13.17 11.32 -3.23
CA PRO A 275 12.37 11.53 -2.02
C PRO A 275 12.22 13.02 -1.63
N ASP A 276 13.16 13.86 -2.02
CA ASP A 276 13.15 15.31 -1.83
C ASP A 276 12.06 16.05 -2.63
N ASN A 277 11.40 15.37 -3.59
CA ASN A 277 10.28 15.94 -4.35
C ASN A 277 8.92 15.63 -3.72
N SER A 278 8.84 14.65 -2.82
CA SER A 278 7.63 14.21 -2.15
C SER A 278 7.56 14.76 -0.73
N TYR A 279 6.38 15.15 -0.26
CA TYR A 279 6.25 15.79 1.04
C TYR A 279 4.89 15.56 1.71
N ILE A 280 4.89 15.72 3.03
CA ILE A 280 3.70 15.88 3.87
C ILE A 280 3.59 17.37 4.20
N GLN A 281 2.42 17.99 3.97
CA GLN A 281 2.17 19.39 4.25
C GLN A 281 1.85 19.57 5.74
N LEU A 282 2.73 20.20 6.50
CA LEU A 282 2.41 20.73 7.82
C LEU A 282 1.74 22.10 7.66
N TRP A 283 1.30 22.72 8.74
CA TRP A 283 0.49 23.95 8.64
C TRP A 283 1.16 25.06 7.79
N ASN A 284 2.44 25.38 8.05
CA ASN A 284 3.18 26.44 7.33
C ASN A 284 4.48 25.95 6.69
N GLU A 285 4.76 24.67 6.73
CA GLU A 285 6.01 24.08 6.24
C GLU A 285 5.75 22.73 5.59
N ARG A 286 6.74 22.21 4.87
CA ARG A 286 6.70 20.89 4.24
C ARG A 286 7.71 19.99 4.88
N LEU A 287 7.27 18.80 5.23
CA LEU A 287 8.13 17.71 5.66
C LEU A 287 8.39 16.82 4.45
N PHE A 288 9.58 16.92 3.88
CA PHE A 288 9.96 16.09 2.73
C PHE A 288 10.27 14.65 3.16
N LEU A 289 10.10 13.68 2.25
CA LEU A 289 10.27 12.27 2.58
C LEU A 289 11.70 11.92 3.00
N ASP A 290 12.70 12.58 2.43
CA ASP A 290 14.10 12.40 2.83
C ASP A 290 14.37 12.77 4.30
N ASN A 291 13.54 13.65 4.88
CA ASN A 291 13.66 14.12 6.27
C ASN A 291 12.75 13.36 7.26
N LEU A 292 11.93 12.41 6.82
CA LEU A 292 11.03 11.67 7.72
C LEU A 292 11.76 10.94 8.85
N ARG A 293 12.97 10.48 8.60
CA ARG A 293 13.81 9.82 9.61
C ARG A 293 14.22 10.71 10.75
N GLU A 294 14.26 12.04 10.56
CA GLU A 294 14.56 13.01 11.61
C GLU A 294 13.48 13.05 12.70
N LEU A 295 12.29 12.48 12.42
CA LEU A 295 11.21 12.34 13.41
C LEU A 295 11.49 11.25 14.45
N ASN A 296 12.45 10.36 14.21
CA ASN A 296 12.79 9.22 15.09
C ASN A 296 11.56 8.37 15.48
N LEU A 297 10.72 8.06 14.51
CA LEU A 297 9.47 7.29 14.74
C LEU A 297 9.74 5.81 15.05
N ASN A 298 10.99 5.37 14.94
CA ASN A 298 11.43 4.02 15.27
C ASN A 298 11.89 3.86 16.75
N ASP A 299 12.05 4.95 17.51
CA ASP A 299 12.49 4.88 18.91
C ASP A 299 11.84 5.99 19.78
N PRO A 300 10.85 5.67 20.62
CA PRO A 300 10.11 4.40 20.65
C PRO A 300 9.35 4.12 19.36
N GLN A 301 9.19 2.83 19.03
CA GLN A 301 8.58 2.39 17.78
C GLN A 301 7.14 2.90 17.62
N VAL A 302 6.88 3.58 16.50
CA VAL A 302 5.53 3.83 16.01
C VAL A 302 5.04 2.60 15.26
N GLU A 303 3.95 2.03 15.73
CA GLU A 303 3.34 0.84 15.17
C GLU A 303 2.54 1.15 13.90
N LEU A 304 1.88 2.31 13.88
CA LEU A 304 1.06 2.75 12.76
C LEU A 304 1.19 4.26 12.53
N MET A 305 1.51 4.64 11.30
CA MET A 305 1.40 6.01 10.80
C MET A 305 0.22 6.11 9.86
N VAL A 306 -0.70 7.04 10.10
CA VAL A 306 -1.85 7.32 9.23
C VAL A 306 -1.68 8.67 8.55
N LEU A 307 -1.82 8.69 7.23
CA LEU A 307 -1.91 9.90 6.41
C LEU A 307 -3.29 9.96 5.76
N SER A 308 -4.19 10.75 6.30
CA SER A 308 -5.60 10.72 5.91
C SER A 308 -5.93 11.50 4.63
N ALA A 309 -5.01 12.28 4.06
CA ALA A 309 -5.22 12.98 2.80
C ALA A 309 -3.94 13.02 1.97
N CYS A 310 -3.77 12.05 1.08
CA CYS A 310 -2.59 11.95 0.21
C CYS A 310 -2.96 12.00 -1.27
N ARG A 311 -1.99 12.41 -2.09
CA ARG A 311 -2.05 12.37 -3.54
C ARG A 311 -0.78 11.74 -4.08
N THR A 312 -0.90 10.65 -4.82
CA THR A 312 0.22 9.99 -5.50
C THR A 312 0.20 10.34 -6.99
N ALA A 313 1.36 10.67 -7.55
CA ALA A 313 1.53 10.82 -9.01
C ALA A 313 1.57 9.42 -9.63
N LEU A 314 0.41 8.93 -10.02
CA LEU A 314 0.21 7.59 -10.51
C LEU A 314 0.83 7.36 -11.88
N GLY A 315 1.41 6.16 -12.04
CA GLY A 315 2.16 5.78 -13.24
C GLY A 315 3.58 6.35 -13.30
N ASP A 316 4.03 7.07 -12.27
CA ASP A 316 5.43 7.40 -12.06
C ASP A 316 6.04 6.43 -11.04
N ALA A 317 6.98 5.61 -11.47
CA ALA A 317 7.57 4.55 -10.66
C ALA A 317 8.25 5.07 -9.38
N ASN A 318 8.80 6.29 -9.41
CA ASN A 318 9.46 6.89 -8.25
C ASN A 318 8.42 7.42 -7.23
N ALA A 319 7.32 8.02 -7.72
CA ALA A 319 6.22 8.42 -6.84
C ALA A 319 5.59 7.20 -6.14
N GLU A 320 5.47 6.09 -6.87
CA GLU A 320 4.99 4.82 -6.31
C GLU A 320 5.95 4.23 -5.27
N LEU A 321 7.27 4.32 -5.47
CA LEU A 321 8.27 3.93 -4.47
C LEU A 321 8.16 4.79 -3.21
N GLY A 322 8.00 6.10 -3.36
CA GLY A 322 7.81 7.03 -2.24
C GLY A 322 6.59 6.68 -1.41
N PHE A 323 5.46 6.38 -2.06
CA PHE A 323 4.21 5.99 -1.40
C PHE A 323 4.31 4.60 -0.74
N ALA A 324 4.68 3.58 -1.50
CA ALA A 324 4.72 2.20 -1.01
C ALA A 324 5.84 1.97 0.03
N GLY A 325 6.93 2.74 -0.02
CA GLY A 325 8.03 2.72 0.94
C GLY A 325 7.90 3.70 2.10
N LEU A 326 6.76 4.38 2.25
CA LEU A 326 6.56 5.39 3.29
C LEU A 326 6.87 4.88 4.70
N ALA A 327 6.39 3.68 5.05
CA ALA A 327 6.64 3.08 6.35
C ALA A 327 8.13 2.84 6.59
N VAL A 328 8.84 2.33 5.58
CA VAL A 328 10.29 2.09 5.65
C VAL A 328 11.06 3.39 5.82
N GLN A 329 10.72 4.43 5.05
CA GLN A 329 11.38 5.73 5.11
C GLN A 329 11.09 6.46 6.43
N ALA A 330 9.86 6.37 6.93
CA ALA A 330 9.50 6.96 8.22
C ALA A 330 10.06 6.18 9.42
N GLY A 331 10.47 4.92 9.24
CA GLY A 331 10.91 4.04 10.31
C GLY A 331 9.77 3.51 11.18
N VAL A 332 8.55 3.45 10.64
CA VAL A 332 7.37 2.89 11.30
C VAL A 332 7.10 1.48 10.83
N LYS A 333 6.38 0.67 11.62
CA LYS A 333 6.04 -0.70 11.20
C LYS A 333 5.05 -0.76 10.06
N SER A 334 4.06 0.13 10.05
CA SER A 334 3.05 0.19 9.00
C SER A 334 2.59 1.61 8.75
N ALA A 335 2.12 1.86 7.54
CA ALA A 335 1.50 3.12 7.16
C ALA A 335 0.14 2.84 6.50
N LEU A 336 -0.85 3.69 6.81
CA LEU A 336 -2.14 3.76 6.13
C LEU A 336 -2.21 5.10 5.42
N ALA A 337 -2.36 5.09 4.10
CA ALA A 337 -2.44 6.31 3.31
C ALA A 337 -3.35 6.10 2.08
N SER A 338 -3.87 7.19 1.53
CA SER A 338 -4.72 7.15 0.35
C SER A 338 -3.90 7.08 -0.94
N LEU A 339 -4.29 6.21 -1.88
CA LEU A 339 -3.64 6.06 -3.18
C LEU A 339 -3.82 7.27 -4.10
N TRP A 340 -4.90 8.04 -3.92
CA TRP A 340 -5.22 9.24 -4.69
C TRP A 340 -6.00 10.24 -3.85
N TYR A 341 -6.26 11.41 -4.43
CA TYR A 341 -7.07 12.44 -3.78
C TYR A 341 -8.47 11.92 -3.48
N VAL A 342 -8.81 11.87 -2.21
CA VAL A 342 -10.10 11.41 -1.69
C VAL A 342 -10.95 12.58 -1.21
N SER A 343 -12.25 12.33 -1.04
CA SER A 343 -13.15 13.30 -0.43
C SER A 343 -12.83 13.47 1.04
N ASP A 344 -12.70 14.71 1.51
CA ASP A 344 -12.45 15.07 2.90
C ASP A 344 -13.48 14.41 3.86
N VAL A 345 -14.78 14.51 3.51
CA VAL A 345 -15.86 13.85 4.28
C VAL A 345 -15.83 12.32 4.14
N GLY A 346 -15.45 11.80 2.96
CA GLY A 346 -15.29 10.36 2.76
C GLY A 346 -14.14 9.80 3.61
N THR A 347 -13.06 10.56 3.74
CA THR A 347 -11.93 10.21 4.61
C THR A 347 -12.33 10.22 6.08
N LEU A 348 -13.04 11.26 6.54
CA LEU A 348 -13.62 11.30 7.89
C LEU A 348 -14.45 10.05 8.18
N ALA A 349 -15.34 9.65 7.24
CA ALA A 349 -16.18 8.46 7.40
C ALA A 349 -15.35 7.18 7.55
N LEU A 350 -14.35 7.01 6.67
CA LEU A 350 -13.47 5.84 6.68
C LEU A 350 -12.62 5.78 7.95
N MET A 351 -12.00 6.90 8.33
CA MET A 351 -11.10 6.95 9.50
C MET A 351 -11.85 6.75 10.81
N THR A 352 -13.03 7.36 10.97
CA THR A 352 -13.86 7.11 12.17
C THR A 352 -14.17 5.63 12.32
N GLU A 353 -14.63 4.97 11.24
CA GLU A 353 -14.92 3.54 11.30
C GLU A 353 -13.66 2.70 11.50
N PHE A 354 -12.55 3.06 10.85
CA PHE A 354 -11.28 2.35 11.03
C PHE A 354 -10.84 2.33 12.49
N TYR A 355 -10.90 3.47 13.19
CA TYR A 355 -10.53 3.54 14.60
C TYR A 355 -11.52 2.82 15.52
N ASP A 356 -12.81 2.83 15.21
CA ASP A 356 -13.79 2.01 15.92
C ASP A 356 -13.52 0.51 15.75
N GLN A 357 -13.07 0.08 14.55
CA GLN A 357 -12.77 -1.32 14.25
C GLN A 357 -11.39 -1.77 14.77
N ILE A 358 -10.45 -0.86 15.02
CA ILE A 358 -9.10 -1.22 15.46
C ILE A 358 -9.10 -1.86 16.85
N ASP A 359 -10.05 -1.49 17.70
CA ASP A 359 -10.25 -2.05 19.02
C ASP A 359 -10.94 -3.43 19.01
N GLU A 360 -11.64 -3.74 17.92
CA GLU A 360 -12.42 -4.97 17.77
C GLU A 360 -11.69 -6.04 16.94
N THR A 361 -10.62 -5.67 16.24
CA THR A 361 -9.93 -6.55 15.30
C THR A 361 -8.51 -6.87 15.73
N VAL A 362 -8.03 -8.06 15.40
CA VAL A 362 -6.68 -8.51 15.76
C VAL A 362 -5.60 -7.86 14.88
N ILE A 363 -5.91 -7.59 13.60
CA ILE A 363 -4.94 -7.03 12.66
C ILE A 363 -5.46 -5.73 12.01
N ARG A 364 -4.54 -4.79 11.78
CA ARG A 364 -4.81 -3.47 11.17
C ARG A 364 -5.51 -3.57 9.82
N ALA A 365 -5.09 -4.54 9.00
CA ALA A 365 -5.67 -4.77 7.68
C ALA A 365 -7.15 -5.20 7.77
N GLU A 366 -7.57 -5.89 8.84
CA GLU A 366 -8.96 -6.22 9.06
C GLU A 366 -9.78 -4.99 9.49
N ALA A 367 -9.23 -4.10 10.31
CA ALA A 367 -9.90 -2.85 10.65
C ALA A 367 -10.15 -1.99 9.40
N VAL A 368 -9.15 -1.86 8.51
CA VAL A 368 -9.32 -1.19 7.20
C VAL A 368 -10.38 -1.88 6.36
N ARG A 369 -10.33 -3.22 6.29
CA ARG A 369 -11.31 -4.03 5.54
C ARG A 369 -12.73 -3.79 6.04
N GLN A 370 -12.96 -3.85 7.34
CA GLN A 370 -14.29 -3.64 7.94
C GLN A 370 -14.80 -2.22 7.66
N ALA A 371 -13.95 -1.20 7.77
CA ALA A 371 -14.32 0.17 7.43
C ALA A 371 -14.70 0.31 5.94
N GLN A 372 -13.93 -0.29 5.03
CA GLN A 372 -14.26 -0.29 3.60
C GLN A 372 -15.55 -1.06 3.31
N LEU A 373 -15.77 -2.20 3.95
CA LEU A 373 -17.00 -2.99 3.80
C LEU A 373 -18.23 -2.27 4.34
N ALA A 374 -18.12 -1.55 5.46
CA ALA A 374 -19.20 -0.74 6.00
C ALA A 374 -19.64 0.35 5.02
N MET A 375 -18.68 1.02 4.36
CA MET A 375 -18.96 1.98 3.29
C MET A 375 -19.57 1.31 2.06
N LEU A 376 -19.03 0.18 1.62
CA LEU A 376 -19.51 -0.57 0.45
C LEU A 376 -20.96 -1.06 0.65
N ARG A 377 -21.32 -1.49 1.85
CA ARG A 377 -22.68 -1.95 2.21
C ARG A 377 -23.63 -0.80 2.48
N GLY A 378 -23.12 0.45 2.50
CA GLY A 378 -23.91 1.63 2.79
C GLY A 378 -24.33 1.71 4.28
N GLU A 379 -23.63 1.02 5.16
CA GLU A 379 -23.76 1.14 6.60
C GLU A 379 -23.22 2.50 7.06
N ILE A 380 -22.23 3.03 6.37
CA ILE A 380 -21.75 4.39 6.46
C ILE A 380 -21.93 5.07 5.12
N ARG A 381 -22.53 6.25 5.12
CA ARG A 381 -22.82 7.04 3.92
C ARG A 381 -22.39 8.48 4.09
N VAL A 382 -21.97 9.07 3.01
CA VAL A 382 -21.77 10.51 2.91
C VAL A 382 -22.93 11.09 2.12
N ASP A 383 -23.75 11.93 2.75
CA ASP A 383 -24.88 12.61 2.11
C ASP A 383 -24.81 14.10 2.41
N GLU A 384 -24.89 14.94 1.38
CA GLU A 384 -24.80 16.41 1.45
C GLU A 384 -23.65 16.94 2.33
N GLY A 385 -22.49 16.23 2.32
CA GLY A 385 -21.31 16.61 3.11
C GLY A 385 -21.39 16.20 4.59
N MET A 386 -22.32 15.35 4.97
CA MET A 386 -22.46 14.77 6.31
C MET A 386 -22.19 13.28 6.29
N VAL A 387 -21.57 12.79 7.34
CA VAL A 387 -21.40 11.34 7.57
C VAL A 387 -22.65 10.82 8.28
N LEU A 388 -23.33 9.88 7.64
CA LEU A 388 -24.49 9.19 8.19
C LEU A 388 -24.08 7.77 8.58
N THR A 389 -24.16 7.47 9.86
CA THR A 389 -24.00 6.10 10.41
C THR A 389 -25.37 5.55 10.81
N PRO A 390 -25.64 4.23 10.63
CA PRO A 390 -26.85 3.66 11.18
C PRO A 390 -26.78 3.71 12.69
N ASP A 391 -27.69 4.51 13.30
CA ASP A 391 -27.99 4.56 14.75
C ASP A 391 -26.88 4.06 15.71
N ARG A 392 -25.79 4.79 15.83
CA ARG A 392 -24.97 4.71 17.06
C ARG A 392 -25.69 5.51 18.14
N ARG A 393 -26.43 4.78 18.99
CA ARG A 393 -27.01 5.28 20.24
C ARG A 393 -25.95 5.42 21.29
#